data_73a4cf300e2f6133fd3ca01854cda6dc
#
_entry.id   73a4cf300e2f6133fd3ca01854cda6dc
#
_cell.length_a   1.000
_cell.length_b   1.000
_cell.length_c   1.000
_cell.angle_alpha   90.00
_cell.angle_beta   90.00
_cell.angle_gamma   90.00
#
_symmetry.space_group_name_H-M   'P 1'
#
loop_
_entity.id
_entity.type
_entity.pdbx_description
1 polymer ?
#
loop_
_entity_poly.entity_id
_entity_poly.type
_entity_poly.pdbx_seq_one_letter_code
_entity_poly.pdbx_strand_id
1 'polypeptide(L)'
;MAMAAGMAKQGLTPVVAIYSSFLQRAYDQLIHDTALSDLHVVFAVDRAGMVGADGETHHGIFDATFLSEIPNMTVLCPSNFAELRTMLDRAVNEIKGPVAIRYPRGGEGNYKEDSGRQNLVVLREGEDITLCAYGTMINNVLGAAEILHEQGIEARVVKINAISPLYDRDMREVIGKTKAMLVAEECAGVGCMGQRMAAILGWNKISPERLELCNLGKAFPAQGTVEELYREFGLDAESLAKKAAEVLR
;
A
#
# COMPACT_ATOMS: atom_id res chain seq x y z
N MET A 1 -12.56 19.40 3.04
CA MET A 1 -13.21 18.51 2.07
C MET A 1 -14.35 19.19 1.34
N ALA A 2 -15.38 19.69 2.00
CA ALA A 2 -16.56 20.31 1.36
C ALA A 2 -16.22 21.39 0.32
N MET A 3 -15.22 22.25 0.57
CA MET A 3 -14.75 23.24 -0.41
C MET A 3 -14.23 22.57 -1.68
N ALA A 4 -13.40 21.53 -1.55
CA ALA A 4 -12.87 20.78 -2.71
C ALA A 4 -13.99 20.10 -3.50
N ALA A 5 -14.96 19.49 -2.81
CA ALA A 5 -16.13 18.89 -3.45
C ALA A 5 -16.94 19.95 -4.24
N GLY A 6 -17.14 21.16 -3.65
CA GLY A 6 -17.79 22.27 -4.33
C GLY A 6 -17.03 22.74 -5.57
N MET A 7 -15.68 22.82 -5.51
CA MET A 7 -14.83 23.15 -6.65
C MET A 7 -14.94 22.08 -7.75
N ALA A 8 -14.86 20.80 -7.39
CA ALA A 8 -15.00 19.71 -8.34
C ALA A 8 -16.36 19.71 -9.04
N LYS A 9 -17.44 20.00 -8.31
CA LYS A 9 -18.79 20.12 -8.87
C LYS A 9 -18.92 21.27 -9.88
N GLN A 10 -18.04 22.27 -9.82
CA GLN A 10 -17.95 23.38 -10.79
C GLN A 10 -16.95 23.07 -11.94
N GLY A 11 -16.45 21.84 -12.06
CA GLY A 11 -15.59 21.42 -13.15
C GLY A 11 -14.09 21.71 -12.93
N LEU A 12 -13.69 22.06 -11.71
CA LEU A 12 -12.28 22.17 -11.34
C LEU A 12 -11.73 20.81 -10.90
N THR A 13 -10.40 20.65 -10.94
CA THR A 13 -9.70 19.49 -10.37
C THR A 13 -8.93 19.90 -9.11
N PRO A 14 -9.57 19.92 -7.94
CA PRO A 14 -8.90 20.31 -6.70
C PRO A 14 -7.96 19.20 -6.23
N VAL A 15 -6.78 19.63 -5.73
CA VAL A 15 -5.82 18.76 -5.03
C VAL A 15 -5.79 19.15 -3.56
N VAL A 16 -6.12 18.23 -2.68
CA VAL A 16 -6.15 18.41 -1.22
C VAL A 16 -4.92 17.73 -0.62
N ALA A 17 -3.94 18.53 -0.20
CA ALA A 17 -2.76 18.04 0.52
C ALA A 17 -3.04 18.01 2.03
N ILE A 18 -2.99 16.83 2.64
CA ILE A 18 -3.34 16.63 4.05
C ILE A 18 -2.58 15.43 4.62
N TYR A 19 -2.23 15.49 5.92
CA TYR A 19 -1.63 14.34 6.60
C TYR A 19 -2.64 13.22 6.78
N SER A 20 -2.19 11.98 6.61
CA SER A 20 -2.98 10.75 6.76
C SER A 20 -3.75 10.74 8.09
N SER A 21 -3.10 10.99 9.23
CA SER A 21 -3.73 11.00 10.54
C SER A 21 -4.78 12.12 10.71
N PHE A 22 -4.64 13.25 10.02
CA PHE A 22 -5.62 14.34 10.06
C PHE A 22 -6.80 14.10 9.12
N LEU A 23 -6.59 13.37 8.04
CA LEU A 23 -7.64 12.99 7.09
C LEU A 23 -8.74 12.13 7.76
N GLN A 24 -8.41 11.41 8.83
CA GLN A 24 -9.38 10.61 9.60
C GLN A 24 -10.60 11.43 10.04
N ARG A 25 -10.42 12.72 10.39
CA ARG A 25 -11.52 13.61 10.81
C ARG A 25 -12.46 14.00 9.68
N ALA A 26 -12.05 13.78 8.44
CA ALA A 26 -12.83 14.09 7.24
C ALA A 26 -13.42 12.84 6.58
N TYR A 27 -13.39 11.67 7.24
CA TYR A 27 -13.82 10.41 6.67
C TYR A 27 -15.28 10.47 6.16
N ASP A 28 -16.19 11.01 6.94
CA ASP A 28 -17.57 11.24 6.51
C ASP A 28 -17.67 12.11 5.24
N GLN A 29 -16.88 13.19 5.16
CA GLN A 29 -16.87 14.08 4.01
C GLN A 29 -16.24 13.44 2.75
N LEU A 30 -15.30 12.51 2.91
CA LEU A 30 -14.79 11.71 1.79
C LEU A 30 -15.91 10.87 1.18
N ILE A 31 -16.77 10.29 2.01
CA ILE A 31 -17.90 9.47 1.58
C ILE A 31 -19.00 10.35 0.98
N HIS A 32 -19.56 11.27 1.78
CA HIS A 32 -20.79 11.99 1.40
C HIS A 32 -20.56 13.15 0.43
N ASP A 33 -19.51 13.96 0.67
CA ASP A 33 -19.29 15.14 -0.17
C ASP A 33 -18.58 14.79 -1.48
N THR A 34 -17.78 13.69 -1.51
CA THR A 34 -16.90 13.40 -2.64
C THR A 34 -17.29 12.12 -3.37
N ALA A 35 -17.19 10.95 -2.70
CA ALA A 35 -17.29 9.65 -3.36
C ALA A 35 -18.72 9.29 -3.77
N LEU A 36 -19.72 9.63 -2.96
CA LEU A 36 -21.13 9.39 -3.26
C LEU A 36 -21.56 10.07 -4.57
N SER A 37 -21.00 11.25 -4.85
CA SER A 37 -21.27 12.01 -6.07
C SER A 37 -20.25 11.78 -7.18
N ASP A 38 -19.31 10.84 -6.98
CA ASP A 38 -18.20 10.50 -7.90
C ASP A 38 -17.42 11.73 -8.37
N LEU A 39 -17.19 12.69 -7.47
CA LEU A 39 -16.51 13.93 -7.80
C LEU A 39 -15.00 13.72 -7.94
N HIS A 40 -14.43 14.31 -8.99
CA HIS A 40 -13.00 14.24 -9.25
C HIS A 40 -12.22 15.17 -8.31
N VAL A 41 -11.80 14.62 -7.18
CA VAL A 41 -10.94 15.28 -6.17
C VAL A 41 -9.71 14.42 -5.97
N VAL A 42 -8.52 15.03 -6.02
CA VAL A 42 -7.26 14.35 -5.75
C VAL A 42 -6.84 14.62 -4.30
N PHE A 43 -6.64 13.57 -3.53
CA PHE A 43 -6.16 13.64 -2.14
C PHE A 43 -4.68 13.27 -2.10
N ALA A 44 -3.81 14.25 -1.89
CA ALA A 44 -2.38 14.05 -1.65
C ALA A 44 -2.18 13.76 -0.15
N VAL A 45 -2.18 12.47 0.19
CA VAL A 45 -2.17 11.96 1.58
C VAL A 45 -0.73 11.80 2.03
N ASP A 46 -0.24 12.81 2.73
CA ASP A 46 1.12 12.89 3.26
C ASP A 46 1.23 12.15 4.60
N ARG A 47 2.42 11.71 4.98
CA ARG A 47 2.71 10.94 6.20
C ARG A 47 1.91 9.64 6.29
N ALA A 48 1.74 8.96 5.17
CA ALA A 48 1.20 7.61 5.16
C ALA A 48 2.23 6.62 5.74
N GLY A 49 1.76 5.65 6.52
CA GLY A 49 2.60 4.70 7.21
C GLY A 49 3.20 5.25 8.52
N MET A 50 4.31 4.67 8.96
CA MET A 50 5.00 5.09 10.17
C MET A 50 5.84 6.34 9.92
N VAL A 51 5.64 7.37 10.75
CA VAL A 51 6.32 8.68 10.63
C VAL A 51 7.48 8.89 11.61
N GLY A 52 7.71 7.90 12.48
CA GLY A 52 8.85 7.89 13.38
C GLY A 52 8.81 8.99 14.44
N ALA A 53 9.66 10.00 14.28
CA ALA A 53 9.89 11.05 15.27
C ALA A 53 8.66 11.89 15.63
N ASP A 54 7.64 11.97 14.78
CA ASP A 54 6.39 12.69 15.07
C ASP A 54 5.50 11.94 16.06
N GLY A 55 5.78 10.66 16.33
CA GLY A 55 5.17 9.84 17.38
C GLY A 55 3.76 9.34 17.10
N GLU A 56 3.16 8.76 18.11
CA GLU A 56 1.91 7.99 18.08
C GLU A 56 0.74 8.71 17.41
N THR A 57 0.63 10.02 17.60
CA THR A 57 -0.50 10.81 17.08
C THR A 57 -0.43 11.13 15.60
N HIS A 58 0.70 10.83 14.95
CA HIS A 58 0.96 11.20 13.56
C HIS A 58 1.14 10.00 12.64
N HIS A 59 1.26 8.78 13.15
CA HIS A 59 1.35 7.59 12.30
C HIS A 59 0.13 7.43 11.40
N GLY A 60 0.37 7.39 10.09
CA GLY A 60 -0.64 7.23 9.05
C GLY A 60 -0.94 5.77 8.74
N ILE A 61 -1.37 5.01 9.76
CA ILE A 61 -1.49 3.55 9.68
C ILE A 61 -2.91 3.06 9.35
N PHE A 62 -3.89 3.97 9.30
CA PHE A 62 -5.30 3.62 9.07
C PHE A 62 -5.81 4.01 7.67
N ASP A 63 -5.12 4.92 6.98
CA ASP A 63 -5.58 5.50 5.70
C ASP A 63 -5.71 4.45 4.59
N ALA A 64 -4.78 3.49 4.51
CA ALA A 64 -4.85 2.39 3.55
C ALA A 64 -6.17 1.63 3.63
N THR A 65 -6.67 1.43 4.85
CA THR A 65 -7.92 0.70 5.10
C THR A 65 -9.14 1.58 4.82
N PHE A 66 -9.29 2.70 5.53
CA PHE A 66 -10.52 3.49 5.42
C PHE A 66 -10.72 4.14 4.04
N LEU A 67 -9.65 4.47 3.32
CA LEU A 67 -9.76 4.94 1.94
C LEU A 67 -10.19 3.83 0.98
N SER A 68 -9.68 2.62 1.20
CA SER A 68 -9.96 1.49 0.30
C SER A 68 -11.36 0.90 0.43
N GLU A 69 -12.06 1.16 1.53
CA GLU A 69 -13.45 0.70 1.70
C GLU A 69 -14.48 1.68 1.11
N ILE A 70 -14.06 2.92 0.78
CA ILE A 70 -14.95 3.92 0.18
C ILE A 70 -15.21 3.55 -1.29
N PRO A 71 -16.48 3.37 -1.71
CA PRO A 71 -16.81 3.15 -3.11
C PRO A 71 -16.31 4.27 -4.02
N ASN A 72 -15.94 3.94 -5.25
CA ASN A 72 -15.39 4.85 -6.27
C ASN A 72 -13.99 5.41 -5.95
N MET A 73 -13.45 5.22 -4.75
CA MET A 73 -12.12 5.72 -4.36
C MET A 73 -10.99 4.89 -4.99
N THR A 74 -10.16 5.56 -5.79
CA THR A 74 -8.88 4.98 -6.23
C THR A 74 -7.79 5.33 -5.21
N VAL A 75 -6.98 4.35 -4.79
CA VAL A 75 -5.87 4.57 -3.84
C VAL A 75 -4.55 4.11 -4.44
N LEU A 76 -3.67 5.05 -4.70
CA LEU A 76 -2.35 4.85 -5.29
C LEU A 76 -1.25 4.96 -4.23
N CYS A 77 -0.20 4.14 -4.35
CA CYS A 77 0.89 4.03 -3.38
C CYS A 77 2.25 4.08 -4.09
N PRO A 78 2.80 5.27 -4.38
CA PRO A 78 4.12 5.41 -4.97
C PRO A 78 5.21 4.95 -3.99
N SER A 79 6.30 4.39 -4.52
CA SER A 79 7.45 3.91 -3.75
C SER A 79 8.68 4.83 -3.87
N ASN A 80 8.65 5.76 -4.82
CA ASN A 80 9.74 6.72 -5.08
C ASN A 80 9.18 8.00 -5.72
N PHE A 81 10.04 9.00 -5.92
CA PHE A 81 9.62 10.30 -6.45
C PHE A 81 9.19 10.26 -7.93
N ALA A 82 9.75 9.36 -8.74
CA ALA A 82 9.35 9.20 -10.13
C ALA A 82 7.90 8.69 -10.21
N GLU A 83 7.57 7.66 -9.45
CA GLU A 83 6.20 7.15 -9.35
C GLU A 83 5.23 8.15 -8.75
N LEU A 84 5.64 8.91 -7.72
CA LEU A 84 4.79 9.95 -7.13
C LEU A 84 4.40 10.98 -8.20
N ARG A 85 5.35 11.40 -9.03
CA ARG A 85 5.09 12.33 -10.14
C ARG A 85 4.13 11.72 -11.17
N THR A 86 4.40 10.49 -11.62
CA THR A 86 3.58 9.79 -12.61
C THR A 86 2.17 9.51 -12.08
N MET A 87 2.03 9.08 -10.83
CA MET A 87 0.73 8.82 -10.22
C MET A 87 -0.06 10.11 -9.97
N LEU A 88 0.61 11.23 -9.62
CA LEU A 88 -0.05 12.52 -9.48
C LEU A 88 -0.56 13.04 -10.85
N ASP A 89 0.25 12.91 -11.89
CA ASP A 89 -0.18 13.26 -13.26
C ASP A 89 -1.41 12.45 -13.69
N ARG A 90 -1.38 11.13 -13.46
CA ARG A 90 -2.53 10.25 -13.73
C ARG A 90 -3.76 10.61 -12.91
N ALA A 91 -3.57 10.90 -11.63
CA ALA A 91 -4.68 11.26 -10.74
C ALA A 91 -5.36 12.55 -11.18
N VAL A 92 -4.61 13.54 -11.64
CA VAL A 92 -5.14 14.82 -12.08
C VAL A 92 -5.76 14.76 -13.48
N ASN A 93 -5.15 14.00 -14.42
CA ASN A 93 -5.47 14.11 -15.84
C ASN A 93 -6.19 12.89 -16.43
N GLU A 94 -6.06 11.68 -15.83
CA GLU A 94 -6.50 10.44 -16.47
C GLU A 94 -7.59 9.71 -15.67
N ILE A 95 -7.44 9.60 -14.34
CA ILE A 95 -8.37 8.84 -13.49
C ILE A 95 -9.61 9.69 -13.22
N LYS A 96 -10.78 9.08 -13.30
CA LYS A 96 -12.07 9.72 -12.97
C LYS A 96 -12.46 9.41 -11.52
N GLY A 97 -13.32 10.26 -10.96
CA GLY A 97 -13.76 10.11 -9.57
C GLY A 97 -12.70 10.50 -8.54
N PRO A 98 -12.90 10.16 -7.26
CA PRO A 98 -11.98 10.53 -6.18
C PRO A 98 -10.72 9.65 -6.20
N VAL A 99 -9.56 10.28 -6.07
CA VAL A 99 -8.25 9.60 -6.09
C VAL A 99 -7.42 10.00 -4.90
N ALA A 100 -6.95 9.04 -4.12
CA ALA A 100 -5.97 9.25 -3.06
C ALA A 100 -4.59 8.75 -3.49
N ILE A 101 -3.56 9.57 -3.29
CA ILE A 101 -2.16 9.19 -3.45
C ILE A 101 -1.54 9.25 -2.07
N ARG A 102 -1.16 8.10 -1.51
CA ARG A 102 -0.58 8.02 -0.18
C ARG A 102 0.93 7.86 -0.25
N TYR A 103 1.67 8.75 0.41
CA TYR A 103 3.13 8.74 0.43
C TYR A 103 3.67 9.06 1.82
N PRO A 104 4.85 8.49 2.20
CA PRO A 104 5.41 8.64 3.53
C PRO A 104 6.06 10.02 3.73
N ARG A 105 6.42 10.31 4.98
CA ARG A 105 7.40 11.34 5.32
C ARG A 105 8.81 10.85 4.98
N GLY A 106 9.65 11.71 4.45
CA GLY A 106 11.08 11.43 4.21
C GLY A 106 11.45 11.29 2.75
N GLY A 107 12.54 10.60 2.51
CA GLY A 107 13.09 10.34 1.17
C GLY A 107 12.55 9.06 0.54
N GLU A 108 13.16 8.69 -0.57
CA GLU A 108 12.90 7.43 -1.26
C GLU A 108 14.00 6.39 -0.93
N GLY A 109 13.64 5.11 -0.98
CA GLY A 109 14.58 4.01 -0.78
C GLY A 109 15.42 3.69 -2.03
N ASN A 110 15.88 2.44 -2.14
CA ASN A 110 16.74 1.97 -3.23
C ASN A 110 15.99 1.68 -4.53
N TYR A 111 14.70 1.36 -4.47
CA TYR A 111 13.87 1.15 -5.65
C TYR A 111 13.60 2.49 -6.35
N LYS A 112 14.02 2.60 -7.63
CA LYS A 112 14.01 3.86 -8.40
C LYS A 112 13.22 3.79 -9.71
N GLU A 113 12.77 2.61 -10.11
CA GLU A 113 12.03 2.44 -11.36
C GLU A 113 10.64 3.10 -11.28
N ASP A 114 10.18 3.63 -12.40
CA ASP A 114 8.85 4.21 -12.51
C ASP A 114 7.86 3.19 -13.10
N SER A 115 7.09 2.56 -12.24
CA SER A 115 5.98 1.69 -12.61
C SER A 115 4.60 2.34 -12.37
N GLY A 116 4.56 3.64 -12.13
CA GLY A 116 3.36 4.39 -11.71
C GLY A 116 2.16 4.33 -12.66
N ARG A 117 2.35 3.86 -13.92
CA ARG A 117 1.24 3.64 -14.87
C ARG A 117 0.60 2.26 -14.76
N GLN A 118 1.19 1.33 -14.04
CA GLN A 118 0.67 -0.02 -13.83
C GLN A 118 -0.03 -0.12 -12.48
N ASN A 119 -1.04 -0.97 -12.33
CA ASN A 119 -1.69 -1.21 -11.04
C ASN A 119 -0.84 -2.11 -10.15
N LEU A 120 -0.08 -3.01 -10.75
CA LEU A 120 0.91 -3.86 -10.11
C LEU A 120 2.07 -4.12 -11.08
N VAL A 121 3.20 -4.55 -10.53
CA VAL A 121 4.37 -4.97 -11.31
C VAL A 121 5.11 -6.10 -10.61
N VAL A 122 5.57 -7.07 -11.39
CA VAL A 122 6.46 -8.13 -10.93
C VAL A 122 7.88 -7.63 -11.07
N LEU A 123 8.56 -7.44 -9.93
CA LEU A 123 9.92 -6.90 -9.89
C LEU A 123 10.98 -8.00 -9.95
N ARG A 124 10.62 -9.20 -9.49
CA ARG A 124 11.49 -10.38 -9.49
C ARG A 124 10.64 -11.62 -9.68
N GLU A 125 11.06 -12.52 -10.55
CA GLU A 125 10.46 -13.84 -10.67
C GLU A 125 11.07 -14.80 -9.65
N GLY A 126 10.27 -15.77 -9.18
CA GLY A 126 10.66 -16.81 -8.24
C GLY A 126 9.55 -17.85 -8.13
N GLU A 127 9.89 -19.05 -7.66
CA GLU A 127 8.95 -20.18 -7.64
C GLU A 127 8.61 -20.68 -6.23
N ASP A 128 9.35 -20.26 -5.19
CA ASP A 128 9.16 -20.76 -3.83
C ASP A 128 8.07 -19.99 -3.07
N ILE A 129 8.18 -18.65 -3.03
CA ILE A 129 7.25 -17.80 -2.30
C ILE A 129 7.03 -16.48 -3.03
N THR A 130 5.81 -15.94 -2.98
CA THR A 130 5.53 -14.56 -3.41
C THR A 130 5.63 -13.61 -2.21
N LEU A 131 6.47 -12.59 -2.32
CA LEU A 131 6.54 -11.46 -1.41
C LEU A 131 5.81 -10.27 -2.05
N CYS A 132 4.83 -9.71 -1.35
CA CYS A 132 4.00 -8.64 -1.87
C CYS A 132 4.01 -7.42 -0.94
N ALA A 133 4.13 -6.22 -1.51
CA ALA A 133 4.03 -4.96 -0.77
C ALA A 133 3.56 -3.81 -1.66
N TYR A 134 3.25 -2.67 -1.06
CA TYR A 134 2.99 -1.40 -1.73
C TYR A 134 3.81 -0.26 -1.10
N GLY A 135 3.91 0.85 -1.82
CA GLY A 135 4.62 2.03 -1.34
C GLY A 135 6.09 1.72 -1.03
N THR A 136 6.66 2.45 -0.09
CA THR A 136 8.08 2.32 0.27
C THR A 136 8.44 0.99 0.93
N MET A 137 7.46 0.22 1.44
CA MET A 137 7.68 -1.13 2.00
C MET A 137 8.31 -2.10 0.97
N ILE A 138 8.18 -1.81 -0.31
CA ILE A 138 8.81 -2.61 -1.38
C ILE A 138 10.34 -2.71 -1.23
N ASN A 139 10.98 -1.69 -0.63
CA ASN A 139 12.43 -1.72 -0.40
C ASN A 139 12.82 -2.81 0.60
N ASN A 140 12.03 -2.98 1.68
CA ASN A 140 12.28 -4.01 2.69
C ASN A 140 11.99 -5.41 2.12
N VAL A 141 10.97 -5.53 1.28
CA VAL A 141 10.63 -6.77 0.59
C VAL A 141 11.70 -7.18 -0.42
N LEU A 142 12.24 -6.24 -1.19
CA LEU A 142 13.38 -6.51 -2.09
C LEU A 142 14.62 -6.95 -1.29
N GLY A 143 14.92 -6.26 -0.18
CA GLY A 143 16.01 -6.69 0.71
C GLY A 143 15.78 -8.10 1.29
N ALA A 144 14.55 -8.43 1.68
CA ALA A 144 14.21 -9.78 2.13
C ALA A 144 14.39 -10.83 1.02
N ALA A 145 14.05 -10.51 -0.23
CA ALA A 145 14.24 -11.40 -1.35
C ALA A 145 15.73 -11.69 -1.65
N GLU A 146 16.61 -10.70 -1.46
CA GLU A 146 18.06 -10.91 -1.57
C GLU A 146 18.58 -11.85 -0.46
N ILE A 147 18.18 -11.64 0.79
CA ILE A 147 18.53 -12.51 1.92
C ILE A 147 18.05 -13.96 1.69
N LEU A 148 16.84 -14.12 1.15
CA LEU A 148 16.29 -15.44 0.83
C LEU A 148 17.07 -16.11 -0.30
N HIS A 149 17.46 -15.37 -1.33
CA HIS A 149 18.29 -15.87 -2.43
C HIS A 149 19.63 -16.43 -1.95
N GLU A 150 20.30 -15.74 -1.02
CA GLU A 150 21.53 -16.22 -0.39
C GLU A 150 21.32 -17.55 0.37
N GLN A 151 20.10 -17.84 0.78
CA GLN A 151 19.70 -19.09 1.43
C GLN A 151 19.18 -20.16 0.44
N GLY A 152 19.22 -19.88 -0.88
CA GLY A 152 18.73 -20.79 -1.92
C GLY A 152 17.20 -20.80 -2.08
N ILE A 153 16.50 -19.76 -1.63
CA ILE A 153 15.05 -19.60 -1.76
C ILE A 153 14.76 -18.51 -2.81
N GLU A 154 14.08 -18.90 -3.89
CA GLU A 154 13.76 -18.00 -5.00
C GLU A 154 12.40 -17.32 -4.77
N ALA A 155 12.45 -16.12 -4.23
CA ALA A 155 11.26 -15.31 -3.95
C ALA A 155 10.82 -14.52 -5.20
N ARG A 156 9.54 -14.64 -5.55
CA ARG A 156 8.85 -13.75 -6.47
C ARG A 156 8.50 -12.46 -5.73
N VAL A 157 8.81 -11.29 -6.29
CA VAL A 157 8.49 -9.99 -5.67
C VAL A 157 7.45 -9.26 -6.52
N VAL A 158 6.32 -8.95 -5.90
CA VAL A 158 5.21 -8.23 -6.54
C VAL A 158 4.93 -6.93 -5.80
N LYS A 159 4.99 -5.84 -6.54
CA LYS A 159 4.68 -4.50 -6.06
C LYS A 159 3.27 -4.10 -6.50
N ILE A 160 2.45 -3.66 -5.55
CA ILE A 160 1.11 -3.15 -5.81
C ILE A 160 1.14 -1.61 -5.81
N ASN A 161 0.80 -1.01 -6.93
CA ASN A 161 0.75 0.45 -7.10
C ASN A 161 -0.62 1.03 -6.76
N ALA A 162 -1.70 0.27 -7.03
CA ALA A 162 -3.06 0.64 -6.69
C ALA A 162 -3.64 -0.38 -5.69
N ILE A 163 -3.80 0.03 -4.43
CA ILE A 163 -4.39 -0.83 -3.40
C ILE A 163 -5.92 -0.78 -3.38
N SER A 164 -6.52 0.14 -4.13
CA SER A 164 -7.96 0.19 -4.43
C SER A 164 -8.14 0.84 -5.81
N PRO A 165 -8.99 0.24 -6.70
CA PRO A 165 -9.57 -1.10 -6.56
C PRO A 165 -8.55 -2.23 -6.74
N LEU A 166 -8.77 -3.36 -6.06
CA LEU A 166 -8.07 -4.62 -6.33
C LEU A 166 -8.92 -5.44 -7.30
N TYR A 167 -8.35 -5.82 -8.43
CA TYR A 167 -9.07 -6.57 -9.44
C TYR A 167 -8.79 -8.07 -9.37
N ASP A 168 -9.82 -8.89 -9.49
CA ASP A 168 -9.73 -10.35 -9.50
C ASP A 168 -8.72 -10.87 -10.54
N ARG A 169 -8.71 -10.26 -11.72
CA ARG A 169 -7.79 -10.64 -12.82
C ARG A 169 -6.31 -10.49 -12.41
N ASP A 170 -5.99 -9.49 -11.58
CA ASP A 170 -4.62 -9.17 -11.19
C ASP A 170 -4.11 -10.18 -10.13
N MET A 171 -5.01 -10.83 -9.39
CA MET A 171 -4.64 -11.77 -8.32
C MET A 171 -3.93 -13.02 -8.84
N ARG A 172 -4.23 -13.48 -10.07
CA ARG A 172 -3.50 -14.60 -10.69
C ARG A 172 -2.06 -14.22 -11.02
N GLU A 173 -1.84 -12.99 -11.44
CA GLU A 173 -0.50 -12.46 -11.70
C GLU A 173 0.27 -12.26 -10.38
N VAL A 174 -0.41 -11.78 -9.33
CA VAL A 174 0.20 -11.62 -8.01
C VAL A 174 0.77 -12.93 -7.50
N ILE A 175 -0.02 -13.99 -7.45
CA ILE A 175 0.43 -15.26 -6.88
C ILE A 175 1.40 -16.02 -7.80
N GLY A 176 1.28 -15.84 -9.13
CA GLY A 176 2.11 -16.54 -10.11
C GLY A 176 2.00 -18.06 -9.99
N LYS A 177 3.14 -18.73 -9.83
CA LYS A 177 3.23 -20.19 -9.67
C LYS A 177 3.51 -20.62 -8.22
N THR A 178 3.69 -19.66 -7.31
CA THR A 178 4.10 -19.96 -5.94
C THR A 178 2.94 -20.54 -5.11
N LYS A 179 3.26 -21.36 -4.14
CA LYS A 179 2.29 -21.96 -3.22
C LYS A 179 2.24 -21.27 -1.86
N ALA A 180 3.19 -20.38 -1.61
CA ALA A 180 3.28 -19.58 -0.40
C ALA A 180 3.29 -18.09 -0.76
N MET A 181 2.73 -17.25 0.11
CA MET A 181 2.70 -15.81 -0.06
C MET A 181 2.87 -15.09 1.27
N LEU A 182 3.65 -14.02 1.26
CA LEU A 182 3.78 -13.08 2.36
C LEU A 182 3.42 -11.68 1.86
N VAL A 183 2.54 -10.98 2.58
CA VAL A 183 2.18 -9.59 2.30
C VAL A 183 2.69 -8.71 3.42
N ALA A 184 3.54 -7.73 3.10
CA ALA A 184 4.11 -6.79 4.05
C ALA A 184 3.49 -5.39 3.89
N GLU A 185 2.97 -4.84 4.99
CA GLU A 185 2.23 -3.57 5.01
C GLU A 185 2.49 -2.77 6.28
N GLU A 186 2.81 -1.49 6.17
CA GLU A 186 2.92 -0.59 7.32
C GLU A 186 1.56 0.05 7.67
N CYS A 187 0.59 -0.77 8.02
CA CYS A 187 -0.77 -0.36 8.38
C CYS A 187 -1.36 -1.22 9.49
N ALA A 188 -2.46 -0.77 10.07
CA ALA A 188 -3.26 -1.58 10.97
C ALA A 188 -3.76 -2.86 10.29
N GLY A 189 -3.78 -3.99 11.01
CA GLY A 189 -4.00 -5.30 10.42
C GLY A 189 -5.42 -5.57 9.97
N VAL A 190 -6.43 -4.94 10.58
CA VAL A 190 -7.83 -5.20 10.25
C VAL A 190 -8.24 -4.43 9.00
N GLY A 191 -8.74 -5.14 7.98
CA GLY A 191 -9.16 -4.55 6.70
C GLY A 191 -7.99 -4.17 5.78
N CYS A 192 -6.75 -4.55 6.12
CA CYS A 192 -5.56 -4.29 5.33
C CYS A 192 -5.64 -4.90 3.92
N MET A 193 -4.75 -4.49 3.02
CA MET A 193 -4.74 -4.99 1.63
C MET A 193 -4.59 -6.51 1.59
N GLY A 194 -3.70 -7.09 2.41
CA GLY A 194 -3.48 -8.53 2.45
C GLY A 194 -4.72 -9.32 2.84
N GLN A 195 -5.55 -8.83 3.78
CA GLN A 195 -6.84 -9.47 4.10
C GLN A 195 -7.83 -9.40 2.92
N ARG A 196 -7.89 -8.27 2.24
CA ARG A 196 -8.74 -8.10 1.05
C ARG A 196 -8.27 -9.00 -0.10
N MET A 197 -6.95 -9.09 -0.31
CA MET A 197 -6.36 -10.03 -1.28
C MET A 197 -6.69 -11.47 -0.93
N ALA A 198 -6.55 -11.88 0.34
CA ALA A 198 -6.90 -13.22 0.80
C ALA A 198 -8.36 -13.58 0.49
N ALA A 199 -9.28 -12.64 0.69
CA ALA A 199 -10.70 -12.83 0.35
C ALA A 199 -10.90 -13.03 -1.15
N ILE A 200 -10.29 -12.18 -1.99
CA ILE A 200 -10.39 -12.29 -3.46
C ILE A 200 -9.77 -13.60 -3.96
N LEU A 201 -8.60 -13.98 -3.46
CA LEU A 201 -7.95 -15.25 -3.79
C LEU A 201 -8.82 -16.46 -3.40
N GLY A 202 -9.46 -16.41 -2.22
CA GLY A 202 -10.38 -17.44 -1.76
C GLY A 202 -11.62 -17.59 -2.63
N TRP A 203 -12.28 -16.46 -2.97
CA TRP A 203 -13.45 -16.47 -3.84
C TRP A 203 -13.13 -16.99 -5.25
N ASN A 204 -11.96 -16.70 -5.76
CA ASN A 204 -11.50 -17.17 -7.07
C ASN A 204 -10.90 -18.58 -7.05
N LYS A 205 -10.80 -19.24 -5.86
CA LYS A 205 -10.22 -20.58 -5.67
C LYS A 205 -8.77 -20.68 -6.17
N ILE A 206 -7.99 -19.62 -5.95
CA ILE A 206 -6.57 -19.53 -6.31
C ILE A 206 -5.70 -19.16 -5.10
N SER A 207 -6.18 -19.42 -3.89
CA SER A 207 -5.43 -19.16 -2.65
C SER A 207 -4.12 -19.96 -2.64
N PRO A 208 -3.03 -19.36 -2.15
CA PRO A 208 -1.82 -20.12 -1.85
C PRO A 208 -2.11 -21.15 -0.74
N GLU A 209 -1.29 -22.18 -0.64
CA GLU A 209 -1.37 -23.15 0.45
C GLU A 209 -1.08 -22.51 1.80
N ARG A 210 -0.23 -21.47 1.79
CA ARG A 210 0.18 -20.71 2.98
C ARG A 210 0.19 -19.21 2.68
N LEU A 211 -0.42 -18.44 3.54
CA LEU A 211 -0.48 -16.99 3.46
C LEU A 211 -0.10 -16.37 4.81
N GLU A 212 0.88 -15.49 4.80
CA GLU A 212 1.31 -14.71 5.96
C GLU A 212 1.08 -13.22 5.71
N LEU A 213 0.56 -12.51 6.72
CA LEU A 213 0.32 -11.07 6.70
C LEU A 213 1.19 -10.40 7.75
N CYS A 214 2.21 -9.67 7.32
CA CYS A 214 3.10 -8.88 8.17
C CYS A 214 2.63 -7.44 8.18
N ASN A 215 2.11 -6.99 9.33
CA ASN A 215 1.58 -5.64 9.53
C ASN A 215 1.62 -5.26 11.02
N LEU A 216 1.06 -4.10 11.38
CA LEU A 216 1.08 -3.60 12.75
C LEU A 216 0.04 -4.26 13.69
N GLY A 217 -0.76 -5.19 13.19
CA GLY A 217 -1.81 -5.84 13.95
C GLY A 217 -2.83 -4.83 14.50
N LYS A 218 -3.02 -4.83 15.83
CA LYS A 218 -3.90 -3.88 16.55
C LYS A 218 -3.10 -2.96 17.48
N ALA A 219 -1.81 -2.73 17.19
CA ALA A 219 -0.96 -1.89 18.00
C ALA A 219 -0.97 -0.43 17.53
N PHE A 220 -0.68 0.46 18.46
CA PHE A 220 -0.26 1.83 18.17
C PHE A 220 1.25 1.89 18.30
N PRO A 221 2.00 2.14 17.20
CA PRO A 221 3.45 2.26 17.26
C PRO A 221 3.86 3.43 18.16
N ALA A 222 4.89 3.22 18.98
CA ALA A 222 5.47 4.26 19.81
C ALA A 222 6.26 5.29 18.97
N GLN A 223 6.85 6.28 19.62
CA GLN A 223 7.82 7.17 19.01
C GLN A 223 9.18 6.45 18.85
N GLY A 224 9.80 6.59 17.69
CA GLY A 224 11.12 6.02 17.39
C GLY A 224 11.57 6.44 16.00
N THR A 225 12.70 5.94 15.52
CA THR A 225 13.03 6.03 14.09
C THR A 225 12.16 5.03 13.30
N VAL A 226 11.95 5.27 12.01
CA VAL A 226 11.19 4.35 11.16
C VAL A 226 11.84 2.97 11.13
N GLU A 227 13.17 2.91 11.10
CA GLU A 227 13.97 1.68 11.12
C GLU A 227 13.80 0.89 12.42
N GLU A 228 13.75 1.57 13.58
CA GLU A 228 13.48 0.92 14.87
C GLU A 228 12.07 0.34 14.91
N LEU A 229 11.09 1.10 14.44
CA LEU A 229 9.71 0.65 14.36
C LEU A 229 9.54 -0.52 13.38
N TYR A 230 10.22 -0.51 12.22
CA TYR A 230 10.20 -1.67 11.32
C TYR A 230 10.72 -2.93 12.00
N ARG A 231 11.81 -2.85 12.78
CA ARG A 231 12.33 -4.01 13.54
C ARG A 231 11.35 -4.45 14.63
N GLU A 232 10.76 -3.52 15.36
CA GLU A 232 9.79 -3.82 16.42
C GLU A 232 8.59 -4.61 15.90
N PHE A 233 8.10 -4.23 14.71
CA PHE A 233 6.95 -4.89 14.08
C PHE A 233 7.31 -6.02 13.10
N GLY A 234 8.59 -6.34 12.95
CA GLY A 234 9.06 -7.39 12.05
C GLY A 234 8.84 -7.08 10.58
N LEU A 235 8.92 -5.80 10.21
CA LEU A 235 8.74 -5.29 8.84
C LEU A 235 10.08 -4.91 8.17
N ASP A 236 11.21 -5.03 8.85
CA ASP A 236 12.54 -4.91 8.25
C ASP A 236 12.87 -6.13 7.37
N ALA A 237 13.90 -5.99 6.51
CA ALA A 237 14.23 -7.02 5.53
C ALA A 237 14.61 -8.37 6.15
N GLU A 238 15.38 -8.36 7.25
CA GLU A 238 15.82 -9.58 7.94
C GLU A 238 14.62 -10.31 8.56
N SER A 239 13.74 -9.58 9.24
CA SER A 239 12.53 -10.14 9.85
C SER A 239 11.56 -10.71 8.82
N LEU A 240 11.37 -10.01 7.69
CA LEU A 240 10.53 -10.49 6.58
C LEU A 240 11.13 -11.74 5.93
N ALA A 241 12.44 -11.78 5.69
CA ALA A 241 13.11 -12.97 5.14
C ALA A 241 12.98 -14.17 6.07
N LYS A 242 13.20 -13.99 7.38
CA LYS A 242 13.03 -15.02 8.39
C LYS A 242 11.58 -15.56 8.38
N LYS A 243 10.61 -14.66 8.38
CA LYS A 243 9.19 -15.03 8.37
C LYS A 243 8.81 -15.77 7.08
N ALA A 244 9.30 -15.34 5.93
CA ALA A 244 9.09 -16.02 4.65
C ALA A 244 9.67 -17.45 4.65
N ALA A 245 10.87 -17.63 5.19
CA ALA A 245 11.48 -18.97 5.32
C ALA A 245 10.71 -19.86 6.31
N GLU A 246 10.09 -19.31 7.37
CA GLU A 246 9.22 -20.04 8.28
C GLU A 246 7.92 -20.50 7.58
N VAL A 247 7.34 -19.66 6.73
CA VAL A 247 6.13 -19.97 5.96
C VAL A 247 6.34 -21.14 4.99
N LEU A 248 7.56 -21.34 4.51
CA LEU A 248 7.91 -22.44 3.58
C LEU A 248 8.10 -23.80 4.27
N ARG A 249 8.29 -23.83 5.59
CA ARG A 249 8.45 -25.07 6.38
C ARG A 249 7.09 -25.66 6.75
#